data_2ba366db6a24aecd2d0bd8567078832a
#
_entry.id   2ba366db6a24aecd2d0bd8567078832a
#
_cell.length_a   1.000
_cell.length_b   1.000
_cell.length_c   1.000
_cell.angle_alpha   90.00
_cell.angle_beta   90.00
_cell.angle_gamma   90.00
#
_symmetry.space_group_name_H-M   'P 1'
#
loop_
_entity.id
_entity.type
_entity.pdbx_description
1 polymer ?
#
loop_
_entity_poly.entity_id
_entity_poly.type
_entity_poly.pdbx_seq_one_letter_code
_entity_poly.pdbx_strand_id
1 'polypeptide(L)' 'MTDKPVARLRTPGVLAADLDVPLHRVLYILQTRGHIKPSARAGRLRLYDREVVALIRHELNAIDARREGGGDG' A
#
# COMPACT_ATOMS: atom_id res chain seq x y z
N MET A 1 18.44 -17.83 -6.44
CA MET A 1 18.06 -17.63 -6.10
C MET A 1 17.76 -16.88 -5.52
N THR A 2 17.66 -16.39 -5.30
CA THR A 2 17.45 -15.59 -4.55
C THR A 2 16.41 -14.84 -4.73
N ASP A 3 15.53 -14.99 -5.52
CA ASP A 3 14.47 -14.21 -5.67
C ASP A 3 13.61 -14.19 -4.51
N LYS A 4 12.89 -13.16 -4.28
CA LYS A 4 11.96 -13.09 -3.20
C LYS A 4 10.89 -14.09 -3.40
N PRO A 5 10.54 -14.85 -2.41
CA PRO A 5 9.45 -15.79 -2.52
C PRO A 5 8.15 -15.05 -2.83
N VAL A 6 7.37 -15.60 -3.72
CA VAL A 6 6.10 -14.99 -4.08
C VAL A 6 5.22 -14.84 -2.85
N ALA A 7 5.36 -15.71 -1.87
CA ALA A 7 4.55 -15.66 -0.67
C ALA A 7 4.77 -14.37 0.13
N ARG A 8 5.88 -13.68 -0.10
CA ARG A 8 6.12 -12.45 0.60
C ARG A 8 5.53 -11.27 -0.12
N LEU A 9 5.03 -11.47 -1.32
CA LEU A 9 4.42 -10.39 -2.09
C LEU A 9 2.93 -10.37 -1.78
N ARG A 10 2.34 -9.19 -1.76
CA ARG A 10 0.97 -9.02 -1.36
C ARG A 10 0.17 -8.27 -2.40
N THR A 11 -1.07 -8.66 -2.59
CA THR A 11 -2.01 -7.94 -3.45
C THR A 11 -2.56 -6.74 -2.68
N PRO A 12 -3.17 -5.77 -3.34
CA PRO A 12 -3.79 -4.63 -2.64
C PRO A 12 -4.81 -5.07 -1.59
N GLY A 13 -5.56 -6.13 -1.85
CA GLY A 13 -6.53 -6.61 -0.87
C GLY A 13 -5.85 -7.12 0.40
N VAL A 14 -4.74 -7.84 0.24
CA VAL A 14 -4.01 -8.34 1.38
C VAL A 14 -3.36 -7.18 2.12
N LEU A 15 -2.86 -6.16 1.39
CA LEU A 15 -2.29 -4.99 2.03
C LEU A 15 -3.32 -4.28 2.90
N ALA A 16 -4.54 -4.14 2.39
CA ALA A 16 -5.59 -3.46 3.14
C ALA A 16 -5.88 -4.22 4.44
N ALA A 17 -5.93 -5.53 4.36
CA ALA A 17 -6.18 -6.35 5.53
C ALA A 17 -5.03 -6.24 6.53
N ASP A 18 -3.79 -6.28 6.05
CA ASP A 18 -2.63 -6.18 6.92
C ASP A 18 -2.54 -4.82 7.60
N LEU A 19 -2.94 -3.76 6.91
CA LEU A 19 -2.86 -2.41 7.44
C LEU A 19 -4.13 -2.02 8.20
N ASP A 20 -5.13 -2.92 8.17
CA ASP A 20 -6.38 -2.67 8.85
C ASP A 20 -7.07 -1.41 8.33
N VAL A 21 -7.12 -1.25 7.04
CA VAL A 21 -7.78 -0.12 6.40
C VAL A 21 -8.64 -0.62 5.26
N PRO A 22 -9.62 0.14 4.82
CA PRO A 22 -10.44 -0.26 3.69
C PRO A 22 -9.62 -0.34 2.41
N LEU A 23 -9.99 -1.25 1.53
CA LEU A 23 -9.29 -1.43 0.28
C LEU A 23 -9.25 -0.15 -0.56
N HIS A 24 -10.32 0.61 -0.57
CA HIS A 24 -10.37 1.82 -1.38
C HIS A 24 -9.30 2.84 -0.96
N ARG A 25 -8.89 2.83 0.30
CA ARG A 25 -7.84 3.74 0.76
C ARG A 25 -6.50 3.32 0.20
N VAL A 26 -6.23 2.01 0.17
CA VAL A 26 -5.01 1.50 -0.41
C VAL A 26 -4.98 1.82 -1.91
N LEU A 27 -6.09 1.58 -2.59
CA LEU A 27 -6.16 1.85 -4.02
C LEU A 27 -5.96 3.33 -4.33
N TYR A 28 -6.51 4.20 -3.48
CA TYR A 28 -6.34 5.63 -3.65
C TYR A 28 -4.84 5.99 -3.59
N ILE A 29 -4.12 5.47 -2.60
CA ILE A 29 -2.70 5.73 -2.46
C ILE A 29 -1.96 5.22 -3.70
N LEU A 30 -2.26 4.02 -4.15
CA LEU A 30 -1.58 3.44 -5.29
C LEU A 30 -1.84 4.22 -6.58
N GLN A 31 -3.02 4.82 -6.69
CA GLN A 31 -3.35 5.57 -7.89
C GLN A 31 -2.78 6.97 -7.87
N THR A 32 -2.62 7.56 -6.70
CA THR A 32 -2.22 8.96 -6.61
C THR A 32 -0.75 9.14 -6.29
N ARG A 33 -0.06 8.11 -5.81
CA ARG A 33 1.36 8.21 -5.47
C ARG A 33 2.16 7.47 -6.54
N GLY A 34 2.54 8.19 -7.57
CA GLY A 34 3.21 7.59 -8.71
C GLY A 34 4.55 6.95 -8.38
N HIS A 35 5.16 7.33 -7.26
CA HIS A 35 6.43 6.74 -6.87
C HIS A 35 6.27 5.35 -6.27
N ILE A 36 5.06 4.94 -5.92
CA ILE A 36 4.82 3.62 -5.36
C ILE A 36 4.42 2.70 -6.51
N LYS A 37 5.32 1.79 -6.85
CA LYS A 37 5.10 0.91 -7.99
C LYS A 37 5.10 -0.52 -7.53
N PRO A 38 4.41 -1.41 -8.25
CA PRO A 38 4.38 -2.82 -7.88
C PRO A 38 5.76 -3.44 -8.04
N SER A 39 6.08 -4.38 -7.15
CA SER A 39 7.33 -5.10 -7.21
C SER A 39 7.28 -6.20 -8.24
N ALA A 40 6.09 -6.70 -8.54
CA ALA A 40 5.90 -7.77 -9.52
C ALA A 40 4.46 -7.77 -9.99
N ARG A 41 4.17 -8.56 -10.98
CA ARG A 41 2.82 -8.74 -11.47
C ARG A 41 2.56 -10.18 -11.73
N ALA A 42 1.35 -10.63 -11.48
CA ALA A 42 0.91 -11.97 -11.80
C ALA A 42 -0.39 -11.80 -12.59
N GLY A 43 -0.28 -11.84 -13.91
CA GLY A 43 -1.43 -11.56 -14.76
C GLY A 43 -1.88 -10.12 -14.56
N ARG A 44 -3.09 -9.93 -14.11
CA ARG A 44 -3.61 -8.62 -13.87
C ARG A 44 -3.37 -8.16 -12.45
N LEU A 45 -2.85 -9.04 -11.59
CA LEU A 45 -2.64 -8.68 -10.24
C LEU A 45 -1.32 -7.98 -10.07
N ARG A 46 -1.30 -6.93 -9.27
CA ARG A 46 -0.09 -6.23 -8.92
C ARG A 46 0.33 -6.73 -7.55
N LEU A 47 1.60 -7.02 -7.40
CA LEU A 47 2.11 -7.57 -6.16
C LEU A 47 3.12 -6.60 -5.56
N TYR A 48 3.06 -6.42 -4.23
CA TYR A 48 3.86 -5.43 -3.55
C TYR A 48 4.66 -6.08 -2.44
N ASP A 49 5.92 -5.67 -2.30
CA ASP A 49 6.78 -6.26 -1.30
C ASP A 49 6.72 -5.43 -0.02
N ARG A 50 7.51 -5.85 1.01
CA ARG A 50 7.52 -5.22 2.27
C ARG A 50 7.90 -3.77 2.22
N GLU A 51 8.79 -3.36 1.33
CA GLU A 51 9.17 -1.98 1.26
C GLU A 51 8.01 -1.11 0.78
N VAL A 52 7.22 -1.64 -0.16
CA VAL A 52 6.06 -0.90 -0.64
C VAL A 52 5.01 -0.82 0.45
N VAL A 53 4.87 -1.88 1.24
CA VAL A 53 3.92 -1.87 2.35
C VAL A 53 4.29 -0.73 3.32
N ALA A 54 5.57 -0.57 3.61
CA ALA A 54 6.02 0.49 4.49
C ALA A 54 5.73 1.87 3.91
N LEU A 55 5.90 2.05 2.60
CA LEU A 55 5.60 3.31 1.96
C LEU A 55 4.11 3.62 2.04
N ILE A 56 3.26 2.63 1.82
CA ILE A 56 1.82 2.83 1.88
C ILE A 56 1.41 3.18 3.31
N ARG A 57 1.99 2.52 4.30
CA ARG A 57 1.68 2.81 5.69
C ARG A 57 2.07 4.25 6.02
N HIS A 58 3.23 4.69 5.54
CA HIS A 58 3.69 6.04 5.76
C HIS A 58 2.71 7.06 5.16
N GLU A 59 2.23 6.79 3.94
CA GLU A 59 1.29 7.69 3.29
C GLU A 59 -0.05 7.74 4.04
N LEU A 60 -0.52 6.59 4.49
CA LEU A 60 -1.76 6.54 5.23
C LEU A 60 -1.64 7.31 6.54
N ASN A 61 -0.52 7.17 7.24
CA ASN A 61 -0.31 7.86 8.49
C ASN A 61 -0.23 9.38 8.25
N ALA A 62 0.38 9.79 7.15
CA ALA A 62 0.47 11.20 6.83
C ALA A 62 -0.91 11.79 6.53
N ILE A 63 -1.75 11.05 5.82
CA ILE A 63 -3.10 11.50 5.54
C ILE A 63 -3.90 11.60 6.81
N ASP A 64 -3.81 10.61 7.68
CA ASP A 64 -4.57 10.59 8.91
C ASP A 64 -4.10 11.72 9.85
N ALA A 65 -2.82 11.97 9.92
CA ALA A 65 -2.30 13.05 10.74
C ALA A 65 -2.79 14.40 10.23
N ARG A 66 -2.83 14.56 8.90
CA ARG A 66 -3.29 15.79 8.35
C ARG A 66 -4.77 15.95 8.62
N ARG A 67 -5.57 14.89 8.51
CA ARG A 67 -6.97 14.99 8.77
C ARG A 67 -7.25 15.33 10.22
N GLU A 68 -6.52 14.71 11.12
CA GLU A 68 -6.74 14.97 12.52
C GLU A 68 -6.35 16.38 12.86
N GLY A 69 -5.27 16.88 12.31
CA GLY A 69 -4.84 18.22 12.62
C GLY A 69 -5.71 19.26 12.01
N GLY A 70 -6.11 19.04 10.73
CA GLY A 70 -6.86 20.09 10.16
C GLY A 70 -8.29 19.92 10.40
N GLY A 71 -8.69 18.78 10.70
CA GLY A 71 -10.02 18.48 10.78
C GLY A 71 -10.75 19.11 11.77
N ASP A 72 -10.12 19.62 12.72
CA ASP A 72 -10.75 20.21 13.65
C ASP A 72 -11.16 21.31 13.28
N GLY A 73 -10.76 21.78 12.44
CA GLY A 73 -11.18 22.97 12.04
C GLY A 73 -12.46 23.06 11.87
#